data_7c1202866aff2657f0ca05b2c96d3386
#
_entry.id   7c1202866aff2657f0ca05b2c96d3386
#
_cell.length_a   1.000
_cell.length_b   1.000
_cell.length_c   1.000
_cell.angle_alpha   90.00
_cell.angle_beta   90.00
_cell.angle_gamma   90.00
#
_symmetry.space_group_name_H-M   'P 1'
#
loop_
_entity.id
_entity.type
_entity.pdbx_description
1 polymer ?
#
loop_
_entity_poly.entity_id
_entity_poly.type
_entity_poly.pdbx_seq_one_letter_code
_entity_poly.pdbx_strand_id
1 'polypeptide(L)'
;MQNDFITGTLGSASAQRIVPRIEEEIIKVKKNAADTTKLIFTQDTHDERYLDTQEGKNLPIQHCQKDSHGWNICRDLLPYTLDAVVLEKSTFGCTALIEAAAPYDTLVLMGLCTDICIISNALLLKAFYPEKNIIVYSSCCAGSTEEAHQTALTAMQACQIHIIR
;
A
#
# COMPACT_ATOMS: atom_id res chain seq x y z
N MET A 1 4.90 -2.59 0.92
CA MET A 1 5.53 -3.85 0.44
C MET A 1 6.70 -4.22 1.36
N GLN A 2 6.36 -4.68 2.57
CA GLN A 2 7.31 -5.03 3.63
C GLN A 2 7.53 -6.54 3.66
N ASN A 3 8.66 -6.98 4.20
CA ASN A 3 9.02 -8.40 4.19
C ASN A 3 8.00 -9.29 4.89
N ASP A 4 7.38 -8.82 6.00
CA ASP A 4 6.36 -9.60 6.73
C ASP A 4 5.13 -9.92 5.88
N PHE A 5 4.74 -9.04 4.94
CA PHE A 5 3.61 -9.27 4.04
C PHE A 5 3.97 -10.06 2.77
N ILE A 6 5.26 -10.29 2.50
CA ILE A 6 5.70 -10.96 1.27
C ILE A 6 6.17 -12.38 1.56
N THR A 7 7.16 -12.53 2.45
CA THR A 7 7.77 -13.81 2.80
C THR A 7 7.79 -14.10 4.30
N GLY A 8 7.44 -13.11 5.13
CA GLY A 8 7.42 -13.20 6.59
C GLY A 8 6.09 -13.72 7.14
N THR A 9 5.74 -13.28 8.35
CA THR A 9 4.64 -13.84 9.16
C THR A 9 3.26 -13.77 8.52
N LEU A 10 3.00 -12.77 7.69
CA LEU A 10 1.75 -12.58 6.93
C LEU A 10 1.96 -12.75 5.43
N GLY A 11 3.05 -13.37 5.03
CA GLY A 11 3.43 -13.55 3.64
C GLY A 11 2.51 -14.50 2.87
N SER A 12 2.37 -14.26 1.56
CA SER A 12 1.57 -15.09 0.67
C SER A 12 2.18 -15.21 -0.73
N ALA A 13 1.84 -16.28 -1.44
CA ALA A 13 2.26 -16.45 -2.83
C ALA A 13 1.71 -15.36 -3.76
N SER A 14 0.51 -14.82 -3.48
CA SER A 14 -0.06 -13.70 -4.22
C SER A 14 0.74 -12.41 -3.99
N ALA A 15 1.15 -12.15 -2.76
CA ALA A 15 2.01 -11.02 -2.41
C ALA A 15 3.36 -11.08 -3.14
N GLN A 16 3.98 -12.25 -3.20
CA GLN A 16 5.25 -12.43 -3.91
C GLN A 16 5.12 -12.18 -5.42
N ARG A 17 4.01 -12.61 -6.05
CA ARG A 17 3.77 -12.44 -7.49
C ARG A 17 3.62 -10.99 -7.94
N ILE A 18 3.17 -10.09 -7.07
CA ILE A 18 2.98 -8.67 -7.44
C ILE A 18 4.25 -7.83 -7.29
N VAL A 19 5.26 -8.27 -6.54
CA VAL A 19 6.52 -7.50 -6.36
C VAL A 19 7.15 -7.11 -7.69
N PRO A 20 7.44 -8.05 -8.63
CA PRO A 20 8.05 -7.68 -9.90
C PRO A 20 7.16 -6.78 -10.76
N ARG A 21 5.82 -6.92 -10.67
CA ARG A 21 4.88 -6.05 -11.40
C ARG A 21 4.92 -4.62 -10.88
N ILE A 22 4.98 -4.44 -9.56
CA ILE A 22 5.13 -3.11 -8.94
C ILE A 22 6.47 -2.49 -9.36
N GLU A 23 7.55 -3.27 -9.35
CA GLU A 23 8.86 -2.79 -9.79
C GLU A 23 8.84 -2.33 -11.26
N GLU A 24 8.22 -3.11 -12.15
CA GLU A 24 8.05 -2.73 -13.56
C GLU A 24 7.30 -1.40 -13.72
N GLU A 25 6.21 -1.19 -12.97
CA GLU A 25 5.47 0.07 -13.01
C GLU A 25 6.29 1.24 -12.46
N ILE A 26 7.04 1.05 -11.38
CA ILE A 26 7.96 2.08 -10.86
C ILE A 26 9.02 2.44 -11.91
N ILE A 27 9.60 1.45 -12.58
CA ILE A 27 10.60 1.67 -13.65
C ILE A 27 9.97 2.44 -14.82
N LYS A 28 8.76 2.10 -15.25
CA LYS A 28 8.03 2.82 -16.31
C LYS A 28 7.80 4.28 -15.92
N VAL A 29 7.34 4.50 -14.71
CA VAL A 29 7.11 5.85 -14.18
C VAL A 29 8.41 6.64 -14.15
N LYS A 30 9.50 6.09 -13.60
CA LYS A 30 10.82 6.78 -13.54
C LYS A 30 11.41 7.07 -14.93
N LYS A 31 11.15 6.24 -15.93
CA LYS A 31 11.62 6.49 -17.31
C LYS A 31 10.84 7.57 -18.06
N ASN A 32 9.54 7.67 -17.77
CA ASN A 32 8.61 8.53 -18.52
C ASN A 32 8.22 9.80 -17.75
N ALA A 33 8.56 9.89 -16.47
CA ALA A 33 8.14 11.00 -15.63
C ALA A 33 8.97 12.25 -15.96
N ALA A 34 8.27 13.30 -16.35
CA ALA A 34 8.73 14.65 -16.02
C ALA A 34 8.84 14.79 -14.49
N ASP A 35 9.58 15.78 -13.98
CA ASP A 35 9.81 16.06 -12.54
C ASP A 35 8.54 16.18 -11.66
N THR A 36 7.38 15.89 -12.21
CA THR A 36 6.05 16.03 -11.60
C THR A 36 5.54 14.76 -10.89
N THR A 37 6.25 13.61 -11.01
CA THR A 37 5.80 12.35 -10.39
C THR A 37 6.63 12.02 -9.16
N LYS A 38 5.97 11.67 -8.06
CA LYS A 38 6.63 11.30 -6.80
C LYS A 38 6.18 9.91 -6.36
N LEU A 39 7.13 9.10 -5.92
CA LEU A 39 6.85 7.86 -5.22
C LEU A 39 6.62 8.15 -3.74
N ILE A 40 5.56 7.54 -3.19
CA ILE A 40 5.23 7.59 -1.78
C ILE A 40 5.01 6.15 -1.31
N PHE A 41 5.76 5.74 -0.30
CA PHE A 41 5.58 4.45 0.37
C PHE A 41 4.85 4.69 1.67
N THR A 42 3.81 3.90 1.94
CA THR A 42 3.27 3.77 3.28
C THR A 42 3.84 2.50 3.91
N GLN A 43 4.30 2.59 5.15
CA GLN A 43 5.00 1.53 5.86
C GLN A 43 4.31 1.26 7.18
N ASP A 44 3.78 0.05 7.32
CA ASP A 44 3.15 -0.40 8.56
C ASP A 44 4.23 -0.49 9.65
N THR A 45 3.95 0.09 10.82
CA THR A 45 4.95 0.23 11.88
C THR A 45 4.28 0.00 13.22
N HIS A 46 4.62 -1.10 13.86
CA HIS A 46 4.13 -1.49 15.17
C HIS A 46 5.26 -1.51 16.20
N ASP A 47 4.89 -1.31 17.45
CA ASP A 47 5.78 -1.46 18.61
C ASP A 47 5.44 -2.74 19.42
N GLU A 48 6.15 -2.96 20.50
CA GLU A 48 5.97 -4.11 21.39
C GLU A 48 4.58 -4.24 22.00
N ARG A 49 3.78 -3.14 22.01
CA ARG A 49 2.41 -3.09 22.52
C ARG A 49 1.37 -3.42 21.47
N TYR A 50 1.79 -3.89 20.29
CA TYR A 50 0.85 -4.25 19.21
C TYR A 50 -0.31 -5.12 19.69
N LEU A 51 -0.04 -6.14 20.51
CA LEU A 51 -1.07 -7.06 21.01
C LEU A 51 -2.10 -6.40 21.94
N ASP A 52 -1.80 -5.23 22.50
CA ASP A 52 -2.72 -4.45 23.33
C ASP A 52 -3.64 -3.56 22.48
N THR A 53 -3.30 -3.37 21.20
CA THR A 53 -4.10 -2.56 20.27
C THR A 53 -5.39 -3.28 19.87
N GLN A 54 -6.33 -2.53 19.29
CA GLN A 54 -7.55 -3.11 18.73
C GLN A 54 -7.25 -4.05 17.56
N GLU A 55 -6.26 -3.70 16.74
CA GLU A 55 -5.79 -4.54 15.64
C GLU A 55 -5.16 -5.83 16.17
N GLY A 56 -4.25 -5.75 17.12
CA GLY A 56 -3.59 -6.91 17.71
C GLY A 56 -4.54 -7.86 18.44
N LYS A 57 -5.66 -7.36 18.99
CA LYS A 57 -6.70 -8.21 19.58
C LYS A 57 -7.47 -9.00 18.53
N ASN A 58 -7.66 -8.45 17.33
CA ASN A 58 -8.35 -9.13 16.23
C ASN A 58 -7.40 -9.99 15.38
N LEU A 59 -6.15 -9.59 15.26
CA LEU A 59 -5.09 -10.33 14.57
C LEU A 59 -3.88 -10.48 15.51
N PRO A 60 -3.87 -11.50 16.40
CA PRO A 60 -2.82 -11.66 17.41
C PRO A 60 -1.51 -12.24 16.84
N ILE A 61 -1.06 -11.68 15.72
CA ILE A 61 0.17 -12.03 14.99
C ILE A 61 1.04 -10.80 14.91
N GLN A 62 2.09 -10.75 15.71
CA GLN A 62 3.06 -9.66 15.64
C GLN A 62 3.72 -9.61 14.27
N HIS A 63 3.70 -8.46 13.65
CA HIS A 63 4.28 -8.19 12.34
C HIS A 63 4.73 -6.74 12.26
N CYS A 64 5.56 -6.42 11.30
CA CYS A 64 6.07 -5.08 11.04
C CYS A 64 6.54 -4.34 12.30
N GLN A 65 7.16 -5.10 13.22
CA GLN A 65 7.75 -4.52 14.42
C GLN A 65 8.89 -3.59 14.01
N LYS A 66 8.86 -2.35 14.47
CA LYS A 66 9.84 -1.32 14.08
C LYS A 66 11.27 -1.84 14.19
N ASP A 67 12.09 -1.52 13.19
CA ASP A 67 13.49 -1.90 13.05
C ASP A 67 13.75 -3.42 12.88
N SER A 68 12.71 -4.25 12.78
CA SER A 68 12.85 -5.68 12.47
C SER A 68 13.09 -5.91 10.97
N HIS A 69 13.57 -7.11 10.62
CA HIS A 69 13.66 -7.54 9.24
C HIS A 69 12.28 -7.53 8.54
N GLY A 70 11.23 -7.95 9.22
CA GLY A 70 9.87 -7.99 8.73
C GLY A 70 9.30 -6.61 8.39
N TRP A 71 9.66 -5.61 9.18
CA TRP A 71 9.27 -4.20 8.97
C TRP A 71 9.90 -3.57 7.73
N ASN A 72 11.11 -3.97 7.35
CA ASN A 72 11.80 -3.38 6.21
C ASN A 72 11.02 -3.57 4.91
N ILE A 73 11.07 -2.54 4.05
CA ILE A 73 10.63 -2.65 2.66
C ILE A 73 11.41 -3.78 1.97
N CYS A 74 10.73 -4.60 1.17
CA CYS A 74 11.36 -5.74 0.52
C CYS A 74 12.53 -5.32 -0.38
N ARG A 75 13.50 -6.22 -0.50
CA ARG A 75 14.78 -5.98 -1.17
C ARG A 75 14.63 -5.37 -2.56
N ASP A 76 13.68 -5.87 -3.35
CA ASP A 76 13.53 -5.48 -4.75
C ASP A 76 12.98 -4.04 -4.88
N LEU A 77 12.20 -3.58 -3.90
CA LEU A 77 11.64 -2.23 -3.90
C LEU A 77 12.44 -1.23 -3.04
N LEU A 78 13.33 -1.70 -2.18
CA LEU A 78 14.15 -0.86 -1.28
C LEU A 78 14.94 0.22 -2.02
N PRO A 79 15.58 -0.03 -3.19
CA PRO A 79 16.33 1.02 -3.90
C PRO A 79 15.48 2.22 -4.31
N TYR A 80 14.16 2.04 -4.47
CA TYR A 80 13.25 3.10 -4.90
C TYR A 80 12.80 4.00 -3.74
N THR A 81 13.14 3.67 -2.50
CA THR A 81 12.81 4.50 -1.33
C THR A 81 13.76 5.68 -1.15
N LEU A 82 14.95 5.64 -1.75
CA LEU A 82 15.99 6.67 -1.57
C LEU A 82 15.52 8.08 -1.97
N ASP A 83 14.73 8.17 -3.05
CA ASP A 83 14.20 9.45 -3.56
C ASP A 83 12.67 9.55 -3.33
N ALA A 84 12.11 8.68 -2.52
CA ALA A 84 10.69 8.63 -2.22
C ALA A 84 10.37 9.27 -0.88
N VAL A 85 9.09 9.54 -0.65
CA VAL A 85 8.56 9.82 0.68
C VAL A 85 8.18 8.48 1.31
N VAL A 86 8.64 8.20 2.52
CA VAL A 86 8.23 7.02 3.29
C VAL A 86 7.44 7.50 4.51
N LEU A 87 6.20 7.05 4.62
CA LEU A 87 5.27 7.42 5.67
C LEU A 87 4.99 6.21 6.56
N GLU A 88 5.47 6.25 7.79
CA GLU A 88 5.11 5.24 8.79
C GLU A 88 3.64 5.40 9.20
N LYS A 89 2.95 4.30 9.41
CA LYS A 89 1.57 4.26 9.88
C LYS A 89 1.37 3.11 10.88
N SER A 90 0.53 3.31 11.86
CA SER A 90 0.24 2.34 12.93
C SER A 90 -1.07 1.58 12.72
N THR A 91 -1.74 1.76 11.58
CA THR A 91 -3.01 1.12 11.22
C THR A 91 -3.18 1.10 9.70
N PHE A 92 -4.32 0.62 9.21
CA PHE A 92 -4.61 0.35 7.79
C PHE A 92 -4.50 1.59 6.90
N GLY A 93 -5.15 2.69 7.28
CA GLY A 93 -5.08 3.97 6.57
C GLY A 93 -3.93 4.85 7.07
N CYS A 94 -3.34 5.62 6.18
CA CYS A 94 -2.27 6.57 6.48
C CYS A 94 -2.77 8.01 6.34
N THR A 95 -3.07 8.68 7.45
CA THR A 95 -3.57 10.06 7.42
C THR A 95 -2.54 11.06 6.90
N ALA A 96 -1.25 10.82 7.13
CA ALA A 96 -0.16 11.63 6.58
C ALA A 96 -0.10 11.61 5.03
N LEU A 97 -0.70 10.58 4.40
CA LEU A 97 -0.80 10.49 2.96
C LEU A 97 -1.64 11.62 2.36
N ILE A 98 -2.58 12.18 3.11
CA ILE A 98 -3.39 13.32 2.67
C ILE A 98 -2.48 14.50 2.30
N GLU A 99 -1.62 14.92 3.21
CA GLU A 99 -0.71 16.05 2.97
C GLU A 99 0.29 15.73 1.85
N ALA A 100 0.86 14.54 1.86
CA ALA A 100 1.83 14.11 0.85
C ALA A 100 1.23 14.02 -0.56
N ALA A 101 -0.07 13.73 -0.68
CA ALA A 101 -0.82 13.64 -1.94
C ALA A 101 -1.37 14.99 -2.43
N ALA A 102 -1.34 16.04 -1.61
CA ALA A 102 -1.95 17.33 -1.93
C ALA A 102 -1.50 17.93 -3.27
N PRO A 103 -0.21 17.89 -3.66
CA PRO A 103 0.27 18.52 -4.89
C PRO A 103 -0.15 17.81 -6.19
N TYR A 104 -0.70 16.58 -6.13
CA TYR A 104 -0.89 15.73 -7.30
C TYR A 104 -2.37 15.57 -7.65
N ASP A 105 -2.73 15.71 -8.93
CA ASP A 105 -4.11 15.55 -9.42
C ASP A 105 -4.50 14.08 -9.62
N THR A 106 -3.50 13.23 -9.88
CA THR A 106 -3.70 11.79 -10.10
C THR A 106 -2.90 10.99 -9.07
N LEU A 107 -3.57 10.08 -8.39
CA LEU A 107 -3.02 9.23 -7.34
C LEU A 107 -3.16 7.77 -7.76
N VAL A 108 -2.05 7.06 -7.91
CA VAL A 108 -2.04 5.64 -8.28
C VAL A 108 -1.63 4.81 -7.07
N LEU A 109 -2.47 3.85 -6.70
CA LEU A 109 -2.23 2.96 -5.57
C LEU A 109 -1.90 1.55 -6.06
N MET A 110 -0.87 0.96 -5.45
CA MET A 110 -0.40 -0.41 -5.69
C MET A 110 0.07 -1.02 -4.38
N GLY A 111 -0.01 -2.33 -4.23
CA GLY A 111 0.55 -3.05 -3.07
C GLY A 111 -0.42 -3.94 -2.33
N LEU A 112 -0.26 -4.04 -1.03
CA LEU A 112 -0.92 -4.98 -0.12
C LEU A 112 -1.57 -4.29 1.08
N CYS A 113 -2.61 -4.86 1.68
CA CYS A 113 -3.53 -5.79 1.02
C CYS A 113 -4.64 -4.96 0.36
N THR A 114 -5.17 -5.45 -0.77
CA THR A 114 -6.23 -4.74 -1.51
C THR A 114 -7.43 -4.44 -0.64
N ASP A 115 -7.83 -5.41 0.16
CA ASP A 115 -9.01 -5.41 1.04
C ASP A 115 -8.74 -4.76 2.42
N ILE A 116 -7.52 -4.29 2.68
CA ILE A 116 -7.13 -3.68 3.95
C ILE A 116 -6.52 -2.30 3.70
N CYS A 117 -5.20 -2.22 3.46
CA CYS A 117 -4.50 -0.94 3.36
C CYS A 117 -4.83 -0.18 2.07
N ILE A 118 -4.97 -0.88 0.92
CA ILE A 118 -5.24 -0.22 -0.35
C ILE A 118 -6.62 0.42 -0.33
N ILE A 119 -7.68 -0.33 0.01
CA ILE A 119 -9.03 0.23 0.08
C ILE A 119 -9.14 1.32 1.14
N SER A 120 -8.51 1.15 2.31
CA SER A 120 -8.53 2.17 3.37
C SER A 120 -7.92 3.50 2.92
N ASN A 121 -6.76 3.46 2.25
CA ASN A 121 -6.11 4.65 1.73
C ASN A 121 -6.86 5.24 0.52
N ALA A 122 -7.37 4.40 -0.38
CA ALA A 122 -8.12 4.86 -1.54
C ALA A 122 -9.40 5.61 -1.14
N LEU A 123 -10.16 5.07 -0.19
CA LEU A 123 -11.38 5.72 0.33
C LEU A 123 -11.06 6.98 1.15
N LEU A 124 -10.00 6.94 1.96
CA LEU A 124 -9.52 8.11 2.69
C LEU A 124 -9.17 9.27 1.73
N LEU A 125 -8.39 8.98 0.70
CA LEU A 125 -8.02 9.95 -0.33
C LEU A 125 -9.25 10.44 -1.10
N LYS A 126 -10.19 9.56 -1.45
CA LYS A 126 -11.41 9.93 -2.17
C LYS A 126 -12.32 10.83 -1.32
N ALA A 127 -12.43 10.56 -0.03
CA ALA A 127 -13.21 11.38 0.89
C ALA A 127 -12.62 12.78 1.05
N PHE A 128 -11.29 12.89 1.09
CA PHE A 128 -10.59 14.16 1.29
C PHE A 128 -10.43 14.96 -0.03
N TYR A 129 -10.19 14.25 -1.14
CA TYR A 129 -9.99 14.83 -2.46
C TYR A 129 -11.00 14.26 -3.47
N PRO A 130 -12.28 14.66 -3.41
CA PRO A 130 -13.33 14.07 -4.24
C PRO A 130 -13.11 14.26 -5.74
N GLU A 131 -12.42 15.34 -6.14
CA GLU A 131 -12.18 15.68 -7.55
C GLU A 131 -10.87 15.10 -8.12
N LYS A 132 -9.98 14.53 -7.27
CA LYS A 132 -8.75 13.93 -7.79
C LYS A 132 -9.01 12.59 -8.46
N ASN A 133 -8.19 12.28 -9.45
CA ASN A 133 -8.14 10.96 -10.08
C ASN A 133 -7.47 9.96 -9.15
N ILE A 134 -8.24 9.03 -8.58
CA ILE A 134 -7.72 7.96 -7.76
C ILE A 134 -7.82 6.65 -8.53
N ILE A 135 -6.69 6.00 -8.73
CA ILE A 135 -6.52 4.82 -9.57
C ILE A 135 -5.90 3.70 -8.75
N VAL A 136 -6.40 2.49 -8.91
CA VAL A 136 -5.78 1.27 -8.33
C VAL A 136 -5.38 0.35 -9.48
N TYR A 137 -4.11 -0.02 -9.55
CA TYR A 137 -3.62 -1.02 -10.50
C TYR A 137 -3.83 -2.41 -9.88
N SER A 138 -4.93 -3.07 -10.27
CA SER A 138 -5.34 -4.33 -9.67
C SER A 138 -4.33 -5.46 -9.89
N SER A 139 -3.65 -5.47 -11.05
CA SER A 139 -2.57 -6.43 -11.33
C SER A 139 -1.32 -6.25 -10.46
N CYS A 140 -1.17 -5.08 -9.84
CA CYS A 140 -0.11 -4.73 -8.89
C CYS A 140 -0.62 -4.74 -7.43
N CYS A 141 -1.79 -5.35 -7.18
CA CYS A 141 -2.36 -5.52 -5.85
C CYS A 141 -2.64 -6.99 -5.57
N ALA A 142 -2.63 -7.36 -4.29
CA ALA A 142 -3.11 -8.66 -3.83
C ALA A 142 -3.87 -8.48 -2.51
N GLY A 143 -4.95 -9.22 -2.33
CA GLY A 143 -5.73 -9.23 -1.10
C GLY A 143 -5.27 -10.30 -0.12
N SER A 144 -5.90 -10.32 1.04
CA SER A 144 -5.74 -11.39 2.03
C SER A 144 -6.20 -12.74 1.47
N THR A 145 -7.26 -12.71 0.65
CA THR A 145 -7.74 -13.81 -0.19
C THR A 145 -8.11 -13.27 -1.57
N GLU A 146 -8.26 -14.16 -2.57
CA GLU A 146 -8.71 -13.75 -3.91
C GLU A 146 -10.13 -13.16 -3.86
N GLU A 147 -11.02 -13.74 -3.08
CA GLU A 147 -12.38 -13.24 -2.89
C GLU A 147 -12.41 -11.86 -2.26
N ALA A 148 -11.63 -11.65 -1.20
CA ALA A 148 -11.51 -10.35 -0.53
C ALA A 148 -10.91 -9.29 -1.47
N HIS A 149 -9.91 -9.67 -2.29
CA HIS A 149 -9.35 -8.81 -3.34
C HIS A 149 -10.44 -8.32 -4.31
N GLN A 150 -11.23 -9.23 -4.90
CA GLN A 150 -12.27 -8.87 -5.87
C GLN A 150 -13.39 -8.04 -5.22
N THR A 151 -13.78 -8.37 -4.00
CA THR A 151 -14.77 -7.63 -3.23
C THR A 151 -14.32 -6.20 -2.99
N ALA A 152 -13.07 -5.99 -2.58
CA ALA A 152 -12.50 -4.66 -2.35
C ALA A 152 -12.43 -3.84 -3.64
N LEU A 153 -12.01 -4.43 -4.75
CA LEU A 153 -12.00 -3.76 -6.05
C LEU A 153 -13.41 -3.31 -6.45
N THR A 154 -14.42 -4.16 -6.28
CA THR A 154 -15.82 -3.82 -6.58
C THR A 154 -16.32 -2.67 -5.69
N ALA A 155 -16.02 -2.71 -4.39
CA ALA A 155 -16.38 -1.65 -3.46
C ALA A 155 -15.72 -0.30 -3.82
N MET A 156 -14.45 -0.32 -4.18
CA MET A 156 -13.73 0.88 -4.62
C MET A 156 -14.32 1.47 -5.91
N GLN A 157 -14.70 0.62 -6.89
CA GLN A 157 -15.39 1.06 -8.11
C GLN A 157 -16.72 1.75 -7.81
N ALA A 158 -17.51 1.21 -6.89
CA ALA A 158 -18.76 1.83 -6.44
C ALA A 158 -18.53 3.22 -5.83
N CYS A 159 -17.37 3.45 -5.22
CA CYS A 159 -16.93 4.74 -4.69
C CYS A 159 -16.20 5.62 -5.73
N GLN A 160 -16.32 5.33 -7.02
CA GLN A 160 -15.73 6.11 -8.12
C GLN A 160 -14.18 6.12 -8.13
N ILE A 161 -13.56 5.08 -7.62
CA ILE A 161 -12.12 4.84 -7.76
C ILE A 161 -11.90 4.03 -9.03
N HIS A 162 -10.98 4.46 -9.88
CA HIS A 162 -10.71 3.79 -11.16
C HIS A 162 -9.85 2.55 -10.94
N ILE A 163 -10.33 1.38 -11.38
CA ILE A 163 -9.59 0.13 -11.34
C ILE A 163 -9.02 -0.16 -12.72
N ILE A 164 -7.70 -0.23 -12.84
CA ILE A 164 -6.99 -0.60 -14.06
C ILE A 164 -6.40 -2.01 -13.86
N ARG A 165 -6.55 -2.86 -14.88
CA ARG A 165 -6.06 -4.24 -14.89
C ARG A 165 -4.72 -4.35 -15.59
#